data_d7dfa5605d70856f82eeb5c61ea61382
#
_entry.id   d7dfa5605d70856f82eeb5c61ea61382
#
_cell.length_a   1.000
_cell.length_b   1.000
_cell.length_c   1.000
_cell.angle_alpha   90.00
_cell.angle_beta   90.00
_cell.angle_gamma   90.00
#
_symmetry.space_group_name_H-M   'P 1'
#
loop_
_entity.id
_entity.type
_entity.pdbx_description
1 polymer ?
#
loop_
_entity_poly.entity_id
_entity_poly.type
_entity_poly.pdbx_seq_one_letter_code
_entity_poly.pdbx_strand_id
1 'polypeptide(L)'
;MTHPQQIWIGTSWKMNKTLAEARAFAGGLLADPEGDPRIQRFVIPAFTAAREVKAMLKETSVKVGAQNMHWADEGAWTGEISPVMLKDCNLDIVELGHSERRE
;
A
#
# COMPACT_ATOMS: atom_id res chain seq x y z
N MET A 1 7.51 27.37 10.61
CA MET A 1 6.12 27.12 10.18
C MET A 1 5.72 25.71 10.59
N THR A 2 4.63 25.60 11.32
CA THR A 2 4.10 24.30 11.73
C THR A 2 3.20 23.76 10.64
N HIS A 3 3.45 22.54 10.20
CA HIS A 3 2.53 21.86 9.30
C HIS A 3 1.32 21.37 10.07
N PRO A 4 0.12 21.50 9.52
CA PRO A 4 -1.04 20.93 10.17
C PRO A 4 -0.88 19.42 10.29
N GLN A 5 -1.34 18.88 11.40
CA GLN A 5 -1.30 17.46 11.66
C GLN A 5 -2.27 16.74 10.71
N GLN A 6 -1.76 15.76 9.99
CA GLN A 6 -2.59 14.99 9.06
C GLN A 6 -3.33 13.85 9.76
N ILE A 7 -4.53 13.59 9.31
CA ILE A 7 -5.30 12.41 9.68
C ILE A 7 -5.06 11.37 8.59
N TRP A 8 -4.70 10.16 8.99
CA TRP A 8 -4.47 9.06 8.05
C TRP A 8 -5.75 8.24 7.91
N ILE A 9 -6.26 8.14 6.69
CA ILE A 9 -7.46 7.37 6.38
C ILE A 9 -7.16 6.45 5.21
N GLY A 10 -7.44 5.18 5.40
CA GLY A 10 -7.20 4.21 4.34
C GLY A 10 -7.78 2.85 4.65
N THR A 11 -7.39 1.89 3.83
CA THR A 11 -7.93 0.54 3.93
C THR A 11 -6.89 -0.51 3.61
N SER A 12 -6.91 -1.58 4.40
CA SER A 12 -6.21 -2.82 4.07
C SER A 12 -7.20 -3.71 3.31
N TRP A 13 -6.79 -4.15 2.13
CA TRP A 13 -7.68 -4.98 1.30
C TRP A 13 -7.75 -6.42 1.80
N LYS A 14 -6.84 -6.82 2.66
CA LYS A 14 -6.76 -8.18 3.15
C LYS A 14 -6.64 -9.15 1.98
N MET A 15 -7.30 -10.30 2.01
CA MET A 15 -7.24 -11.28 0.92
C MET A 15 -8.40 -11.05 -0.05
N ASN A 16 -8.42 -9.87 -0.66
CA ASN A 16 -9.48 -9.47 -1.59
C ASN A 16 -8.91 -8.82 -2.84
N LYS A 17 -9.69 -8.79 -3.88
CA LYS A 17 -9.49 -8.11 -5.15
C LYS A 17 -8.52 -8.80 -6.11
N THR A 18 -9.05 -9.16 -7.25
CA THR A 18 -8.27 -9.54 -8.43
C THR A 18 -7.55 -8.30 -8.97
N LEU A 19 -6.63 -8.49 -9.90
CA LEU A 19 -5.92 -7.38 -10.52
C LEU A 19 -6.89 -6.43 -11.26
N ALA A 20 -7.90 -6.97 -11.92
CA ALA A 20 -8.92 -6.16 -12.60
C ALA A 20 -9.71 -5.30 -11.60
N GLU A 21 -10.12 -5.88 -10.47
CA GLU A 21 -10.81 -5.16 -9.42
C GLU A 21 -9.91 -4.11 -8.77
N ALA A 22 -8.63 -4.42 -8.60
CA ALA A 22 -7.64 -3.48 -8.08
C ALA A 22 -7.49 -2.27 -8.99
N ARG A 23 -7.40 -2.49 -10.30
CA ARG A 23 -7.31 -1.42 -11.29
C ARG A 23 -8.55 -0.52 -11.27
N ALA A 24 -9.74 -1.13 -11.13
CA ALA A 24 -10.99 -0.37 -11.06
C ALA A 24 -11.02 0.52 -9.82
N PHE A 25 -10.60 -0.01 -8.69
CA PHE A 25 -10.53 0.75 -7.44
C PHE A 25 -9.54 1.92 -7.55
N ALA A 26 -8.33 1.65 -8.03
CA ALA A 26 -7.31 2.67 -8.20
C ALA A 26 -7.75 3.74 -9.21
N GLY A 27 -8.41 3.31 -10.29
CA GLY A 27 -8.99 4.24 -11.27
C GLY A 27 -9.97 5.22 -10.65
N GLY A 28 -10.77 4.76 -9.70
CA GLY A 28 -11.68 5.63 -8.96
C GLY A 28 -10.95 6.70 -8.15
N LEU A 29 -9.79 6.36 -7.58
CA LEU A 29 -8.99 7.33 -6.81
C LEU A 29 -8.33 8.38 -7.70
N LEU A 30 -8.10 8.08 -8.96
CA LEU A 30 -7.52 9.04 -9.90
C LEU A 30 -8.44 10.22 -10.19
N ALA A 31 -9.74 10.10 -9.88
CA ALA A 31 -10.69 11.19 -10.04
C ALA A 31 -10.42 12.35 -9.07
N ASP A 32 -9.71 12.07 -7.96
CA ASP A 32 -9.34 13.08 -6.97
C ASP A 32 -7.89 12.83 -6.52
N PRO A 33 -6.90 13.14 -7.38
CA PRO A 33 -5.52 12.73 -7.12
C PRO A 33 -4.88 13.43 -5.92
N GLU A 34 -5.28 14.63 -5.56
CA GLU A 34 -4.68 15.37 -4.47
C GLU A 34 -5.42 15.20 -3.15
N GLY A 35 -6.74 15.10 -3.20
CA GLY A 35 -7.56 14.98 -2.00
C GLY A 35 -7.49 16.21 -1.11
N ASP A 36 -7.90 16.04 0.14
CA ASP A 36 -7.85 17.09 1.16
C ASP A 36 -6.46 17.09 1.81
N PRO A 37 -5.75 18.21 1.86
CA PRO A 37 -4.40 18.26 2.43
C PRO A 37 -4.32 17.89 3.91
N ARG A 38 -5.45 17.89 4.63
CA ARG A 38 -5.50 17.47 6.03
C ARG A 38 -5.61 15.95 6.19
N ILE A 39 -5.83 15.24 5.09
CA ILE A 39 -6.03 13.80 5.09
C ILE A 39 -4.93 13.13 4.27
N GLN A 40 -4.19 12.22 4.89
CA GLN A 40 -3.29 11.33 4.17
C GLN A 40 -4.05 10.04 3.87
N ARG A 41 -4.38 9.85 2.60
CA ARG A 41 -5.06 8.63 2.15
C ARG A 41 -4.03 7.53 1.91
N PHE A 42 -4.40 6.30 2.16
CA PHE A 42 -3.56 5.15 1.86
C PHE A 42 -4.40 3.92 1.52
N VAL A 43 -3.79 3.03 0.76
CA VAL A 43 -4.37 1.71 0.45
C VAL A 43 -3.29 0.65 0.63
N ILE A 44 -3.69 -0.51 1.12
CA ILE A 44 -2.78 -1.63 1.35
C ILE A 44 -3.33 -2.85 0.61
N PRO A 45 -3.02 -2.97 -0.70
CA PRO A 45 -3.47 -4.10 -1.51
C PRO A 45 -2.75 -5.40 -1.16
N ALA A 46 -3.30 -6.53 -1.60
CA ALA A 46 -2.56 -7.78 -1.59
C ALA A 46 -1.30 -7.65 -2.46
N PHE A 47 -0.27 -8.44 -2.20
CA PHE A 47 0.99 -8.28 -2.92
C PHE A 47 0.85 -8.48 -4.43
N THR A 48 -0.14 -9.28 -4.88
CA THR A 48 -0.40 -9.50 -6.32
C THR A 48 -0.83 -8.23 -7.06
N ALA A 49 -1.32 -7.22 -6.35
CA ALA A 49 -1.81 -5.98 -6.92
C ALA A 49 -1.01 -4.75 -6.49
N ALA A 50 -0.20 -4.84 -5.45
CA ALA A 50 0.43 -3.67 -4.84
C ALA A 50 1.29 -2.87 -5.82
N ARG A 51 2.11 -3.53 -6.62
CA ARG A 51 2.97 -2.87 -7.61
C ARG A 51 2.14 -2.12 -8.65
N GLU A 52 1.11 -2.77 -9.20
CA GLU A 52 0.25 -2.17 -10.21
C GLU A 52 -0.51 -0.96 -9.66
N VAL A 53 -1.06 -1.08 -8.47
CA VAL A 53 -1.78 0.01 -7.82
C VAL A 53 -0.83 1.18 -7.55
N LYS A 54 0.39 0.91 -7.09
CA LYS A 54 1.37 1.98 -6.88
C LYS A 54 1.71 2.69 -8.18
N ALA A 55 1.91 1.95 -9.26
CA ALA A 55 2.20 2.53 -10.57
C ALA A 55 1.07 3.45 -11.05
N MET A 56 -0.19 3.05 -10.82
CA MET A 56 -1.36 3.86 -11.18
C MET A 56 -1.48 5.12 -10.33
N LEU A 57 -1.10 5.06 -9.05
CA LEU A 57 -1.33 6.15 -8.09
C LEU A 57 -0.09 7.00 -7.81
N LYS A 58 1.01 6.80 -8.53
CA LYS A 58 2.29 7.47 -8.24
C LYS A 58 2.23 8.99 -8.36
N GLU A 59 1.33 9.54 -9.15
CA GLU A 59 1.16 10.99 -9.32
C GLU A 59 0.07 11.55 -8.39
N THR A 60 -0.39 10.75 -7.44
CA THR A 60 -1.41 11.16 -6.48
C THR A 60 -0.80 11.29 -5.09
N SER A 61 -1.58 11.86 -4.15
CA SER A 61 -1.19 11.91 -2.75
C SER A 61 -1.46 10.60 -2.01
N VAL A 62 -2.04 9.60 -2.67
CA VAL A 62 -2.37 8.32 -2.03
C VAL A 62 -1.11 7.49 -1.84
N LYS A 63 -0.86 7.06 -0.60
CA LYS A 63 0.23 6.12 -0.31
C LYS A 63 -0.23 4.70 -0.51
N VAL A 64 0.65 3.87 -1.01
CA VAL A 64 0.37 2.45 -1.27
C VAL A 64 1.33 1.62 -0.44
N GLY A 65 0.81 0.65 0.28
CA GLY A 65 1.59 -0.16 1.19
C GLY A 65 1.47 -1.65 0.94
N ALA A 66 2.26 -2.41 1.67
CA ALA A 66 2.24 -3.86 1.66
C ALA A 66 1.61 -4.39 2.95
N GLN A 67 0.99 -5.55 2.86
CA GLN A 67 0.30 -6.18 3.99
C GLN A 67 1.24 -6.90 4.94
N ASN A 68 2.48 -7.12 4.53
CA ASN A 68 3.47 -7.82 5.33
C ASN A 68 4.87 -7.55 4.78
N MET A 69 5.87 -7.82 5.59
CA MET A 69 7.27 -7.71 5.19
C MET A 69 8.10 -8.61 6.11
N HIS A 70 9.04 -9.35 5.51
CA HIS A 70 10.02 -10.11 6.28
C HIS A 70 11.18 -9.18 6.65
N TRP A 71 11.93 -9.50 7.71
CA TRP A 71 13.05 -8.66 8.15
C TRP A 71 14.33 -8.86 7.35
N ALA A 72 14.51 -10.02 6.73
CA ALA A 72 15.71 -10.28 5.93
C ALA A 72 15.56 -9.74 4.52
N ASP A 73 16.66 -9.26 3.93
CA ASP A 73 16.64 -8.71 2.59
C ASP A 73 16.51 -9.79 1.51
N GLU A 74 17.05 -10.95 1.78
CA GLU A 74 16.93 -12.11 0.86
C GLU A 74 17.13 -13.40 1.64
N GLY A 75 16.89 -14.53 0.99
CA GLY A 75 17.10 -15.82 1.59
C GLY A 75 16.01 -16.83 1.26
N ALA A 76 16.08 -17.97 1.92
CA ALA A 76 15.17 -19.11 1.68
C ALA A 76 13.89 -18.98 2.54
N TRP A 77 13.25 -17.81 2.47
CA TRP A 77 12.01 -17.51 3.19
C TRP A 77 10.85 -17.57 2.20
N THR A 78 10.62 -18.75 1.67
CA THR A 78 9.64 -18.97 0.60
C THR A 78 8.27 -18.42 0.96
N GLY A 79 7.74 -17.58 0.08
CA GLY A 79 6.45 -16.92 0.29
C GLY A 79 6.52 -15.56 1.01
N GLU A 80 7.70 -15.21 1.53
CA GLU A 80 7.87 -13.93 2.22
C GLU A 80 8.33 -12.83 1.25
N ILE A 81 8.08 -11.58 1.63
CA ILE A 81 8.45 -10.40 0.85
C ILE A 81 9.47 -9.58 1.65
N SER A 82 10.58 -9.24 1.03
CA SER A 82 11.65 -8.51 1.71
C SER A 82 11.48 -6.99 1.60
N PRO A 83 12.17 -6.23 2.48
CA PRO A 83 12.19 -4.76 2.37
C PRO A 83 12.73 -4.29 1.03
N VAL A 84 13.73 -4.99 0.47
CA VAL A 84 14.32 -4.65 -0.82
C VAL A 84 13.29 -4.75 -1.95
N MET A 85 12.47 -5.81 -1.91
CA MET A 85 11.40 -6.00 -2.90
C MET A 85 10.36 -4.89 -2.82
N LEU A 86 9.98 -4.48 -1.62
CA LEU A 86 9.01 -3.41 -1.42
C LEU A 86 9.56 -2.07 -1.91
N LYS A 87 10.82 -1.79 -1.63
CA LYS A 87 11.48 -0.57 -2.09
C LYS A 87 11.58 -0.53 -3.61
N ASP A 88 11.89 -1.67 -4.23
CA ASP A 88 11.96 -1.79 -5.68
C ASP A 88 10.62 -1.48 -6.34
N CYS A 89 9.51 -1.85 -5.69
CA CYS A 89 8.17 -1.54 -6.16
C CYS A 89 7.70 -0.13 -5.78
N ASN A 90 8.55 0.65 -5.12
CA ASN A 90 8.26 2.02 -4.67
C ASN A 90 7.09 2.10 -3.69
N LEU A 91 6.86 1.07 -2.89
CA LEU A 91 5.79 1.11 -1.90
C LEU A 91 6.17 2.06 -0.76
N ASP A 92 5.17 2.74 -0.24
CA ASP A 92 5.36 3.84 0.71
C ASP A 92 5.35 3.40 2.17
N ILE A 93 4.56 2.38 2.48
CA ILE A 93 4.32 1.94 3.87
C ILE A 93 4.18 0.43 3.91
N VAL A 94 4.20 -0.11 5.12
CA VAL A 94 3.96 -1.54 5.35
C VAL A 94 3.10 -1.71 6.60
N GLU A 95 2.15 -2.65 6.53
CA GLU A 95 1.33 -3.05 7.66
C GLU A 95 1.97 -4.28 8.29
N LEU A 96 2.44 -4.16 9.53
CA LEU A 96 3.07 -5.26 10.25
C LEU A 96 2.23 -5.67 11.45
N GLY A 97 2.26 -6.96 11.72
CA GLY A 97 1.64 -7.50 12.93
C GLY A 97 0.12 -7.39 12.95
N HIS A 98 -0.53 -7.45 11.78
CA HIS A 98 -1.98 -7.50 11.75
C HIS A 98 -2.48 -8.66 12.59
N SER A 99 -3.55 -8.44 13.37
CA SER A 99 -4.08 -9.46 14.29
C SER A 99 -4.40 -10.80 13.60
N GLU A 100 -4.81 -10.74 12.34
CA GLU A 100 -5.12 -11.93 11.55
C GLU A 100 -3.89 -12.78 11.23
N ARG A 101 -2.68 -12.21 11.32
CA ARG A 101 -1.43 -12.92 11.07
C ARG A 101 -0.73 -13.38 12.34
N ARG A 102 -1.15 -12.90 13.50
CA ARG A 102 -0.50 -13.19 14.78
C ARG A 102 -0.92 -14.52 15.40
N GLU A 103 -1.86 -15.18 14.83
CA GLU A 103 -2.36 -16.46 15.34
C GLU A 103 -1.40 -17.62 15.14
#